data_df4c274684b3cf1c709f9d97bef69569
#
_entry.id   df4c274684b3cf1c709f9d97bef69569
#
_cell.length_a   1.000
_cell.length_b   1.000
_cell.length_c   1.000
_cell.angle_alpha   90.00
_cell.angle_beta   90.00
_cell.angle_gamma   90.00
#
_symmetry.space_group_name_H-M   'P 1'
#
loop_
_entity.id
_entity.type
_entity.pdbx_description
1 polymer ?
#
loop_
_entity_poly.entity_id
_entity_poly.type
_entity_poly.pdbx_seq_one_letter_code
_entity_poly.pdbx_strand_id
1 'polypeptide(L)'
;WAEFGKIICISVAYFTSNKEERNLRVTSFSGDDEKQLLIDFKKLLDTHFNKTYHVLCAHNGKEFDFPYIARRMIIHQIELPSKLNLFGKKPWEIPHLDTMELWKFGDYKHYSSLQLLTTILGISSPKDDIDGSEVAKVYYKEKNLGRIVKYCEKDTIAVAQLLMRFNNEKLVEEHEIINV
;
A
#
# COMPACT_ATOMS: atom_id res chain seq x y z
N TRP A 1 2.20 -13.55 10.46
CA TRP A 1 3.55 -13.36 11.04
C TRP A 1 4.55 -13.22 9.88
N ALA A 2 5.28 -12.11 9.84
CA ALA A 2 6.26 -11.88 8.78
C ALA A 2 7.37 -12.93 8.76
N GLU A 3 7.69 -13.51 9.89
CA GLU A 3 8.72 -14.54 10.08
C GLU A 3 8.43 -15.83 9.28
N PHE A 4 7.16 -16.15 9.09
CA PHE A 4 6.71 -17.38 8.41
C PHE A 4 5.95 -17.12 7.11
N GLY A 5 5.74 -15.85 6.78
CA GLY A 5 5.02 -15.47 5.58
C GLY A 5 5.93 -15.27 4.37
N LYS A 6 5.34 -14.88 3.28
CA LYS A 6 5.99 -14.53 2.01
C LYS A 6 5.23 -13.37 1.38
N ILE A 7 5.94 -12.38 0.88
CA ILE A 7 5.36 -11.33 0.04
C ILE A 7 5.37 -11.79 -1.41
N ILE A 8 4.22 -11.75 -2.04
CA ILE A 8 4.03 -12.15 -3.44
C ILE A 8 3.59 -10.99 -4.33
N CYS A 9 3.14 -9.88 -3.72
CA CYS A 9 2.77 -8.66 -4.41
C CYS A 9 2.93 -7.45 -3.48
N ILE A 10 3.45 -6.36 -4.01
CA ILE A 10 3.42 -5.02 -3.43
C ILE A 10 2.95 -4.08 -4.55
N SER A 11 1.81 -3.42 -4.35
CA SER A 11 1.35 -2.37 -5.25
C SER A 11 1.58 -1.00 -4.64
N VAL A 12 1.99 -0.05 -5.45
CA VAL A 12 2.20 1.34 -5.06
C VAL A 12 1.50 2.27 -6.04
N ALA A 13 1.00 3.38 -5.52
CA ALA A 13 0.44 4.45 -6.32
C ALA A 13 1.06 5.79 -5.91
N TYR A 14 1.24 6.67 -6.87
CA TYR A 14 1.75 8.02 -6.63
C TYR A 14 1.19 9.00 -7.64
N PHE A 15 0.96 10.22 -7.17
CA PHE A 15 0.47 11.28 -8.04
C PHE A 15 1.62 11.88 -8.84
N THR A 16 1.35 12.10 -10.12
CA THR A 16 2.16 12.96 -10.99
C THR A 16 1.28 14.09 -11.50
N SER A 17 1.81 15.31 -11.51
CA SER A 17 1.13 16.44 -12.09
C SER A 17 1.99 17.06 -13.17
N ASN A 18 1.47 17.13 -14.38
CA ASN A 18 1.90 18.08 -15.38
C ASN A 18 1.02 19.32 -15.26
N LYS A 19 1.41 20.44 -15.85
CA LYS A 19 0.73 21.74 -15.68
C LYS A 19 -0.80 21.71 -15.94
N GLU A 20 -1.30 20.70 -16.60
CA GLU A 20 -2.69 20.61 -17.07
C GLU A 20 -3.43 19.33 -16.58
N GLU A 21 -2.72 18.26 -16.18
CA GLU A 21 -3.34 16.98 -15.82
C GLU A 21 -2.70 16.37 -14.57
N ARG A 22 -3.55 15.91 -13.66
CA ARG A 22 -3.17 15.09 -12.52
C ARG A 22 -3.38 13.64 -12.89
N ASN A 23 -2.37 12.79 -12.70
CA ASN A 23 -2.47 11.36 -12.92
C ASN A 23 -2.09 10.59 -11.66
N LEU A 24 -2.80 9.50 -11.38
CA LEU A 24 -2.43 8.49 -10.38
C LEU A 24 -1.74 7.33 -11.11
N ARG A 25 -0.43 7.23 -10.95
CA ARG A 25 0.35 6.13 -11.50
C ARG A 25 0.36 4.98 -10.52
N VAL A 26 0.04 3.79 -11.02
CA VAL A 26 0.00 2.55 -10.23
C VAL A 26 1.00 1.57 -10.82
N THR A 27 1.80 0.95 -9.97
CA THR A 27 2.74 -0.11 -10.36
C THR A 27 2.77 -1.21 -9.32
N SER A 28 3.04 -2.43 -9.74
CA SER A 28 3.06 -3.60 -8.87
C SER A 28 4.34 -4.39 -9.04
N PHE A 29 4.91 -4.78 -7.91
CA PHE A 29 6.01 -5.72 -7.81
C PHE A 29 5.43 -7.06 -7.39
N SER A 30 5.50 -8.07 -8.25
CA SER A 30 4.88 -9.37 -7.98
C SER A 30 5.71 -10.52 -8.54
N GLY A 31 5.62 -11.68 -7.91
CA GLY A 31 6.33 -12.87 -8.39
C GLY A 31 6.56 -13.92 -7.31
N ASP A 32 7.12 -15.04 -7.75
CA ASP A 32 7.51 -16.14 -6.86
C ASP A 32 8.86 -15.89 -6.19
N ASP A 33 9.73 -15.07 -6.76
CA ASP A 33 10.98 -14.66 -6.13
C ASP A 33 10.77 -13.42 -5.26
N GLU A 34 10.46 -13.66 -3.99
CA GLU A 34 10.24 -12.61 -3.01
C GLU A 34 11.46 -11.69 -2.86
N LYS A 35 12.67 -12.25 -2.92
CA LYS A 35 13.89 -11.46 -2.75
C LYS A 35 14.03 -10.45 -3.88
N GLN A 36 13.83 -10.87 -5.12
CA GLN A 36 13.88 -10.00 -6.28
C GLN A 36 12.79 -8.92 -6.22
N LEU A 37 11.55 -9.30 -5.87
CA LEU A 37 10.43 -8.38 -5.68
C LEU A 37 10.78 -7.28 -4.67
N LEU A 38 11.35 -7.64 -3.53
CA LEU A 38 11.77 -6.70 -2.49
C LEU A 38 12.92 -5.79 -2.93
N ILE A 39 13.87 -6.30 -3.73
CA ILE A 39 14.96 -5.51 -4.31
C ILE A 39 14.40 -4.46 -5.28
N ASP A 40 13.47 -4.83 -6.14
CA ASP A 40 12.87 -3.93 -7.12
C ASP A 40 12.03 -2.85 -6.43
N PHE A 41 11.25 -3.21 -5.42
CA PHE A 41 10.52 -2.26 -4.59
C PHE A 41 11.47 -1.30 -3.84
N LYS A 42 12.56 -1.81 -3.24
CA LYS A 42 13.59 -0.97 -2.62
C LYS A 42 14.16 0.03 -3.62
N LYS A 43 14.50 -0.43 -4.83
CA LYS A 43 15.04 0.43 -5.90
C LYS A 43 14.10 1.58 -6.22
N LEU A 44 12.78 1.33 -6.30
CA LEU A 44 11.79 2.38 -6.49
C LEU A 44 11.89 3.44 -5.38
N LEU A 45 11.89 3.01 -4.12
CA LEU A 45 11.95 3.92 -2.96
C LEU A 45 13.24 4.74 -2.94
N ASP A 46 14.38 4.10 -3.15
CA ASP A 46 15.69 4.75 -3.08
C ASP A 46 15.94 5.71 -4.25
N THR A 47 15.35 5.43 -5.43
CA THR A 47 15.57 6.25 -6.62
C THR A 47 14.59 7.42 -6.70
N HIS A 48 13.32 7.17 -6.42
CA HIS A 48 12.26 8.15 -6.70
C HIS A 48 11.61 8.73 -5.45
N PHE A 49 11.65 8.04 -4.30
CA PHE A 49 10.92 8.43 -3.08
C PHE A 49 11.83 8.63 -1.87
N ASN A 50 13.10 8.96 -2.08
CA ASN A 50 14.11 9.12 -1.02
C ASN A 50 14.12 10.49 -0.31
N LYS A 51 13.38 11.50 -0.81
CA LYS A 51 13.36 12.84 -0.21
C LYS A 51 12.65 12.84 1.14
N THR A 52 13.02 13.76 2.02
CA THR A 52 12.45 13.85 3.38
C THR A 52 10.95 14.10 3.39
N TYR A 53 10.43 14.84 2.41
CA TYR A 53 9.02 15.15 2.26
C TYR A 53 8.20 14.00 1.64
N HIS A 54 8.83 12.98 1.07
CA HIS A 54 8.11 11.80 0.64
C HIS A 54 7.69 10.97 1.85
N VAL A 55 6.40 10.70 1.98
CA VAL A 55 5.84 9.82 3.01
C VAL A 55 5.09 8.68 2.35
N LEU A 56 5.11 7.53 2.99
CA LEU A 56 4.27 6.41 2.58
C LEU A 56 2.87 6.59 3.18
N CYS A 57 1.87 6.06 2.51
CA CYS A 57 0.50 6.03 3.00
C CYS A 57 -0.08 4.63 2.78
N ALA A 58 -0.75 4.10 3.79
CA ALA A 58 -1.47 2.84 3.70
C ALA A 58 -2.68 2.84 4.65
N HIS A 59 -3.49 1.80 4.62
CA HIS A 59 -4.58 1.59 5.56
C HIS A 59 -4.19 0.52 6.57
N ASN A 60 -4.02 0.89 7.83
CA ASN A 60 -3.39 0.06 8.88
C ASN A 60 -1.92 -0.31 8.59
N GLY A 61 -1.26 0.48 7.75
CA GLY A 61 0.08 0.17 7.26
C GLY A 61 1.17 0.34 8.31
N LYS A 62 0.99 1.24 9.28
CA LYS A 62 1.95 1.43 10.39
C LYS A 62 2.04 0.21 11.29
N GLU A 63 0.93 -0.49 11.49
CA GLU A 63 0.88 -1.71 12.29
C GLU A 63 1.19 -2.97 11.48
N PHE A 64 0.89 -2.96 10.16
CA PHE A 64 0.97 -4.16 9.33
C PHE A 64 1.97 -4.03 8.18
N ASP A 65 1.68 -3.26 7.13
CA ASP A 65 2.43 -3.30 5.87
C ASP A 65 3.90 -2.90 6.04
N PHE A 66 4.17 -1.74 6.65
CA PHE A 66 5.53 -1.23 6.76
C PHE A 66 6.44 -2.12 7.61
N PRO A 67 6.03 -2.56 8.82
CA PRO A 67 6.84 -3.48 9.60
C PRO A 67 6.94 -4.87 8.98
N TYR A 68 5.91 -5.33 8.25
CA TYR A 68 5.95 -6.62 7.57
C TYR A 68 7.01 -6.61 6.46
N ILE A 69 6.97 -5.61 5.57
CA ILE A 69 7.94 -5.47 4.47
C ILE A 69 9.36 -5.33 5.01
N ALA A 70 9.56 -4.46 6.03
CA ALA A 70 10.87 -4.26 6.63
C ALA A 70 11.45 -5.56 7.23
N ARG A 71 10.66 -6.35 7.96
CA ARG A 71 11.07 -7.64 8.50
C ARG A 71 11.42 -8.63 7.39
N ARG A 72 10.61 -8.71 6.32
CA ARG A 72 10.92 -9.57 5.18
C ARG A 72 12.22 -9.16 4.48
N MET A 73 12.48 -7.85 4.31
CA MET A 73 13.77 -7.38 3.78
C MET A 73 14.94 -7.83 4.65
N ILE A 74 14.84 -7.71 5.98
CA ILE A 74 15.89 -8.17 6.91
C ILE A 74 16.11 -9.67 6.79
N ILE A 75 15.04 -10.49 6.73
CA ILE A 75 15.13 -11.94 6.56
C ILE A 75 15.86 -12.32 5.28
N HIS A 76 15.64 -11.56 4.20
CA HIS A 76 16.34 -11.75 2.92
C HIS A 76 17.71 -11.08 2.84
N GLN A 77 18.21 -10.49 3.95
CA GLN A 77 19.49 -9.75 4.02
C GLN A 77 19.55 -8.59 3.02
N ILE A 78 18.43 -7.89 2.86
CA ILE A 78 18.32 -6.68 2.04
C ILE A 78 18.41 -5.48 2.98
N GLU A 79 19.31 -4.55 2.68
CA GLU A 79 19.40 -3.27 3.40
C GLU A 79 18.09 -2.49 3.29
N LEU A 80 17.61 -1.95 4.41
CA LEU A 80 16.35 -1.19 4.44
C LEU A 80 16.50 0.15 3.70
N PRO A 81 15.57 0.50 2.80
CA PRO A 81 15.49 1.86 2.28
C PRO A 81 15.16 2.84 3.43
N SER A 82 15.57 4.09 3.29
CA SER A 82 15.40 5.12 4.33
C SER A 82 13.96 5.24 4.83
N LYS A 83 12.97 5.01 3.95
CA LYS A 83 11.54 5.06 4.29
C LYS A 83 11.07 3.92 5.19
N LEU A 84 11.71 2.78 5.14
CA LEU A 84 11.37 1.61 5.97
C LEU A 84 12.36 1.38 7.13
N ASN A 85 13.42 2.17 7.24
CA ASN A 85 14.33 2.11 8.37
C ASN A 85 13.73 2.84 9.58
N LEU A 86 12.83 2.14 10.24
CA LEU A 86 12.04 2.65 11.38
C LEU A 86 12.49 2.03 12.72
N PHE A 87 13.71 1.52 12.80
CA PHE A 87 14.24 0.89 14.02
C PHE A 87 14.11 1.80 15.25
N GLY A 88 13.55 1.23 16.32
CA GLY A 88 13.42 1.90 17.62
C GLY A 88 12.41 3.04 17.67
N LYS A 89 11.74 3.37 16.54
CA LYS A 89 10.72 4.41 16.52
C LYS A 89 9.44 3.94 17.22
N LYS A 90 8.87 4.84 17.99
CA LYS A 90 7.55 4.67 18.57
C LYS A 90 6.47 4.94 17.49
N PRO A 91 5.23 4.41 17.63
CA PRO A 91 4.19 4.58 16.61
C PRO A 91 3.97 6.04 16.17
N TRP A 92 4.02 6.99 17.11
CA TRP A 92 3.83 8.42 16.81
C TRP A 92 5.05 9.12 16.21
N GLU A 93 6.22 8.47 16.19
CA GLU A 93 7.44 8.97 15.54
C GLU A 93 7.56 8.50 14.09
N ILE A 94 6.66 7.61 13.63
CA ILE A 94 6.63 7.12 12.26
C ILE A 94 6.06 8.21 11.37
N PRO A 95 6.82 8.74 10.39
CA PRO A 95 6.41 9.90 9.59
C PRO A 95 5.36 9.59 8.53
N HIS A 96 4.98 8.32 8.39
CA HIS A 96 4.06 7.86 7.36
C HIS A 96 2.61 8.12 7.72
N LEU A 97 1.75 8.20 6.72
CA LEU A 97 0.32 8.36 6.88
C LEU A 97 -0.33 6.98 6.98
N ASP A 98 -1.36 6.91 7.80
CA ASP A 98 -2.21 5.74 7.94
C ASP A 98 -3.68 6.19 7.93
N THR A 99 -4.40 5.81 6.88
CA THR A 99 -5.78 6.28 6.70
C THR A 99 -6.72 5.75 7.78
N MET A 100 -6.41 4.62 8.41
CA MET A 100 -7.17 4.14 9.56
C MET A 100 -6.90 4.98 10.81
N GLU A 101 -5.64 5.37 11.07
CA GLU A 101 -5.32 6.28 12.17
C GLU A 101 -5.95 7.67 11.96
N LEU A 102 -5.88 8.21 10.75
CA LEU A 102 -6.49 9.50 10.42
C LEU A 102 -8.00 9.49 10.68
N TRP A 103 -8.67 8.39 10.35
CA TRP A 103 -10.10 8.24 10.58
C TRP A 103 -10.50 8.13 12.06
N LYS A 104 -9.59 7.70 12.92
CA LYS A 104 -9.88 7.51 14.35
C LYS A 104 -10.19 8.80 15.10
N PHE A 105 -9.68 9.96 14.68
CA PHE A 105 -9.86 11.24 15.39
C PHE A 105 -9.66 11.14 16.93
N GLY A 106 -8.70 10.30 17.37
CA GLY A 106 -8.45 10.04 18.79
C GLY A 106 -9.27 8.90 19.42
N ASP A 107 -10.17 8.26 18.68
CA ASP A 107 -10.82 7.03 19.12
C ASP A 107 -9.95 5.80 18.86
N TYR A 108 -9.34 5.27 19.91
CA TYR A 108 -8.43 4.11 19.79
C TYR A 108 -9.14 2.75 19.81
N LYS A 109 -10.43 2.70 20.04
CA LYS A 109 -11.17 1.44 20.24
C LYS A 109 -11.75 0.84 18.95
N HIS A 110 -11.91 1.63 17.91
CA HIS A 110 -12.54 1.20 16.67
C HIS A 110 -11.56 1.06 15.53
N TYR A 111 -11.59 -0.10 14.90
CA TYR A 111 -10.85 -0.40 13.69
C TYR A 111 -11.81 -0.39 12.50
N SER A 112 -11.75 0.66 11.67
CA SER A 112 -12.58 0.75 10.47
C SER A 112 -11.86 0.10 9.30
N SER A 113 -12.48 -0.87 8.66
CA SER A 113 -11.89 -1.51 7.47
C SER A 113 -11.89 -0.56 6.27
N LEU A 114 -10.95 -0.78 5.35
CA LEU A 114 -10.89 -0.06 4.07
C LEU A 114 -12.23 -0.13 3.33
N GLN A 115 -12.85 -1.32 3.28
CA GLN A 115 -14.15 -1.52 2.65
C GLN A 115 -15.26 -0.67 3.28
N LEU A 116 -15.30 -0.60 4.63
CA LEU A 116 -16.30 0.22 5.31
C LEU A 116 -16.15 1.69 4.92
N LEU A 117 -14.91 2.21 4.98
CA LEU A 117 -14.66 3.62 4.69
C LEU A 117 -14.94 3.96 3.23
N THR A 118 -14.53 3.11 2.28
CA THR A 118 -14.83 3.34 0.86
C THR A 118 -16.34 3.35 0.61
N THR A 119 -17.09 2.44 1.22
CA THR A 119 -18.55 2.36 1.07
C THR A 119 -19.23 3.63 1.57
N ILE A 120 -18.95 4.07 2.81
CA ILE A 120 -19.64 5.23 3.41
C ILE A 120 -19.23 6.55 2.76
N LEU A 121 -18.02 6.63 2.17
CA LEU A 121 -17.51 7.83 1.52
C LEU A 121 -17.75 7.86 0.01
N GLY A 122 -18.51 6.91 -0.53
CA GLY A 122 -18.87 6.85 -1.94
C GLY A 122 -17.68 6.65 -2.87
N ILE A 123 -16.68 5.88 -2.42
CA ILE A 123 -15.52 5.46 -3.21
C ILE A 123 -15.78 4.07 -3.74
N SER A 124 -15.42 3.79 -5.01
CA SER A 124 -15.55 2.47 -5.60
C SER A 124 -14.85 1.42 -4.72
N SER A 125 -15.59 0.38 -4.33
CA SER A 125 -15.06 -0.65 -3.43
C SER A 125 -13.97 -1.47 -4.13
N PRO A 126 -12.86 -1.76 -3.46
CA PRO A 126 -11.84 -2.67 -4.00
C PRO A 126 -12.32 -4.13 -4.07
N LYS A 127 -13.36 -4.50 -3.30
CA LYS A 127 -13.82 -5.88 -3.16
C LYS A 127 -14.89 -6.26 -4.19
N ASP A 128 -14.43 -6.62 -5.38
CA ASP A 128 -15.33 -7.21 -6.39
C ASP A 128 -15.05 -8.71 -6.60
N ASP A 129 -13.90 -9.23 -6.12
CA ASP A 129 -13.42 -10.54 -6.53
C ASP A 129 -12.87 -11.40 -5.38
N ILE A 130 -11.88 -10.92 -4.63
CA ILE A 130 -11.27 -11.62 -3.50
C ILE A 130 -11.11 -10.71 -2.28
N ASP A 131 -10.91 -11.32 -1.13
CA ASP A 131 -10.46 -10.62 0.08
C ASP A 131 -9.11 -11.15 0.58
N GLY A 132 -8.53 -10.45 1.57
CA GLY A 132 -7.20 -10.81 2.08
C GLY A 132 -7.09 -12.23 2.63
N SER A 133 -8.20 -12.84 3.11
CA SER A 133 -8.21 -14.21 3.62
C SER A 133 -8.12 -15.26 2.50
N GLU A 134 -8.51 -14.89 1.27
CA GLU A 134 -8.51 -15.77 0.11
C GLU A 134 -7.19 -15.74 -0.66
N VAL A 135 -6.33 -14.74 -0.43
CA VAL A 135 -5.04 -14.57 -1.14
C VAL A 135 -4.21 -15.86 -1.13
N ALA A 136 -4.10 -16.52 0.01
CA ALA A 136 -3.35 -17.79 0.11
C ALA A 136 -3.96 -18.89 -0.76
N LYS A 137 -5.28 -18.99 -0.83
CA LYS A 137 -5.99 -19.95 -1.68
C LYS A 137 -5.73 -19.66 -3.15
N VAL A 138 -5.89 -18.40 -3.57
CA VAL A 138 -5.68 -17.95 -4.93
C VAL A 138 -4.23 -18.19 -5.38
N TYR A 139 -3.26 -17.90 -4.51
CA TYR A 139 -1.86 -18.11 -4.80
C TYR A 139 -1.48 -19.61 -4.90
N TYR A 140 -1.75 -20.39 -3.85
CA TYR A 140 -1.29 -21.78 -3.77
C TYR A 140 -2.13 -22.78 -4.55
N LYS A 141 -3.47 -22.61 -4.56
CA LYS A 141 -4.38 -23.56 -5.21
C LYS A 141 -4.74 -23.16 -6.64
N GLU A 142 -5.10 -21.90 -6.85
CA GLU A 142 -5.54 -21.42 -8.15
C GLU A 142 -4.37 -20.97 -9.03
N LYS A 143 -3.18 -20.73 -8.43
CA LYS A 143 -1.96 -20.23 -9.10
C LYS A 143 -2.22 -18.99 -9.97
N ASN A 144 -3.08 -18.12 -9.50
CA ASN A 144 -3.51 -16.93 -10.23
C ASN A 144 -2.96 -15.64 -9.60
N LEU A 145 -1.67 -15.41 -9.79
CA LEU A 145 -0.98 -14.22 -9.29
C LEU A 145 -1.57 -12.93 -9.88
N GLY A 146 -1.97 -12.94 -11.15
CA GLY A 146 -2.56 -11.77 -11.79
C GLY A 146 -3.85 -11.27 -11.12
N ARG A 147 -4.64 -12.19 -10.55
CA ARG A 147 -5.83 -11.84 -9.76
C ARG A 147 -5.46 -11.13 -8.45
N ILE A 148 -4.38 -11.59 -7.81
CA ILE A 148 -3.86 -10.98 -6.59
C ILE A 148 -3.29 -9.58 -6.87
N VAL A 149 -2.58 -9.40 -7.98
CA VAL A 149 -2.06 -8.10 -8.40
C VAL A 149 -3.21 -7.10 -8.58
N LYS A 150 -4.25 -7.46 -9.31
CA LYS A 150 -5.44 -6.60 -9.50
C LYS A 150 -6.10 -6.22 -8.17
N TYR A 151 -6.22 -7.18 -7.25
CA TYR A 151 -6.74 -6.91 -5.91
C TYR A 151 -5.87 -5.89 -5.17
N CYS A 152 -4.55 -6.09 -5.16
CA CYS A 152 -3.59 -5.23 -4.50
C CYS A 152 -3.59 -3.79 -5.07
N GLU A 153 -3.70 -3.66 -6.41
CA GLU A 153 -3.82 -2.37 -7.11
C GLU A 153 -5.10 -1.64 -6.73
N LYS A 154 -6.24 -2.34 -6.69
CA LYS A 154 -7.53 -1.76 -6.28
C LYS A 154 -7.49 -1.24 -4.84
N ASP A 155 -6.91 -2.01 -3.90
CA ASP A 155 -6.73 -1.59 -2.51
C ASP A 155 -5.86 -0.33 -2.44
N THR A 156 -4.77 -0.29 -3.21
CA THR A 156 -3.85 0.86 -3.26
C THR A 156 -4.54 2.12 -3.81
N ILE A 157 -5.32 1.98 -4.88
CA ILE A 157 -6.13 3.07 -5.45
C ILE A 157 -7.16 3.55 -4.43
N ALA A 158 -7.83 2.63 -3.73
CA ALA A 158 -8.82 2.97 -2.71
C ALA A 158 -8.21 3.77 -1.55
N VAL A 159 -6.99 3.44 -1.12
CA VAL A 159 -6.26 4.23 -0.09
C VAL A 159 -5.95 5.64 -0.61
N ALA A 160 -5.52 5.80 -1.85
CA ALA A 160 -5.30 7.12 -2.45
C ALA A 160 -6.60 7.95 -2.50
N GLN A 161 -7.70 7.33 -2.92
CA GLN A 161 -9.03 7.97 -2.97
C GLN A 161 -9.53 8.37 -1.57
N LEU A 162 -9.27 7.54 -0.53
CA LEU A 162 -9.59 7.89 0.85
C LEU A 162 -8.85 9.13 1.31
N LEU A 163 -7.54 9.19 1.06
CA LEU A 163 -6.72 10.33 1.46
C LEU A 163 -7.21 11.62 0.78
N MET A 164 -7.57 11.54 -0.50
CA MET A 164 -8.16 12.68 -1.22
C MET A 164 -9.50 13.10 -0.61
N ARG A 165 -10.36 12.14 -0.27
CA ARG A 165 -11.65 12.44 0.37
C ARG A 165 -11.46 13.10 1.72
N PHE A 166 -10.46 12.68 2.51
CA PHE A 166 -10.13 13.30 3.80
C PHE A 166 -9.65 14.75 3.63
N ASN A 167 -8.95 15.05 2.54
CA ASN A 167 -8.51 16.39 2.20
C ASN A 167 -9.57 17.25 1.47
N ASN A 168 -10.77 16.70 1.29
CA ASN A 168 -11.84 17.35 0.49
C ASN A 168 -11.43 17.65 -0.96
N GLU A 169 -10.61 16.77 -1.55
CA GLU A 169 -10.17 16.87 -2.93
C GLU A 169 -11.09 16.08 -3.86
N LYS A 170 -11.11 16.47 -5.16
CA LYS A 170 -11.82 15.70 -6.19
C LYS A 170 -11.16 14.32 -6.33
N LEU A 171 -11.98 13.26 -6.31
CA LEU A 171 -11.50 11.88 -6.51
C LEU A 171 -10.88 11.73 -7.90
N VAL A 172 -9.97 10.75 -8.01
CA VAL A 172 -9.37 10.34 -9.29
C VAL A 172 -10.42 9.64 -10.13
N GLU A 173 -10.55 10.03 -11.38
CA GLU A 173 -11.38 9.37 -12.38
C GLU A 173 -10.61 8.24 -13.06
N GLU A 174 -11.29 7.28 -13.66
CA GLU A 174 -10.67 6.08 -14.25
C GLU A 174 -9.61 6.43 -15.31
N HIS A 175 -9.87 7.45 -16.12
CA HIS A 175 -8.92 7.91 -17.15
C HIS A 175 -7.66 8.60 -16.60
N GLU A 176 -7.68 9.04 -15.33
CA GLU A 176 -6.52 9.62 -14.63
C GLU A 176 -5.63 8.53 -14.01
N ILE A 177 -6.05 7.25 -14.01
CA ILE A 177 -5.30 6.12 -13.46
C ILE A 177 -4.44 5.49 -14.56
N ILE A 178 -3.13 5.47 -14.35
CA ILE A 178 -2.16 4.96 -15.32
C ILE A 178 -1.39 3.79 -14.71
N ASN A 179 -1.58 2.60 -15.25
CA ASN A 179 -0.75 1.45 -14.89
C ASN A 179 0.60 1.52 -15.62
N VAL A 180 1.71 1.33 -14.86
CA VAL A 180 3.08 1.48 -15.34
C VAL A 180 3.97 0.32 -14.92
#